data_83cdec11179c7c14906eb7242a940468
#
_entry.id   83cdec11179c7c14906eb7242a940468
#
_cell.length_a   1.000
_cell.length_b   1.000
_cell.length_c   1.000
_cell.angle_alpha   90.00
_cell.angle_beta   90.00
_cell.angle_gamma   90.00
#
_symmetry.space_group_name_H-M   'P 1'
#
loop_
_entity.id
_entity.type
_entity.pdbx_description
1 polymer ?
#
loop_
_entity_poly.entity_id
_entity_poly.type
_entity_poly.pdbx_seq_one_letter_code
_entity_poly.pdbx_strand_id
1 'polypeptide(L)'
;MALKTAEEFVQSLADLHLQIYLFGEQVDDYVNHPLIRPSINCIATTYELAAMPEYEDLMLAASHLTGKKVNRFTHIHQSTEDLAKKVKMQRLLGQKTGSCFQRCVGMDAINAVDSVTFEMDARLGTDYHRRFRNFMLRMQEEDWT
;
A
#
# COMPACT_ATOMS: atom_id res chain seq x y z
N MET A 1 -4.44 14.78 7.38
CA MET A 1 -3.62 13.63 7.00
C MET A 1 -3.02 13.93 5.65
N ALA A 2 -1.73 14.06 5.54
CA ALA A 2 -1.03 14.20 4.27
C ALA A 2 -0.70 12.79 3.77
N LEU A 3 -0.82 12.56 2.46
CA LEU A 3 -0.29 11.35 1.83
C LEU A 3 1.24 11.41 1.92
N LYS A 4 1.86 10.27 2.13
CA LYS A 4 3.32 10.16 2.18
C LYS A 4 3.93 10.47 0.81
N THR A 5 5.02 11.22 0.77
CA THR A 5 5.78 11.42 -0.47
C THR A 5 6.72 10.24 -0.74
N ALA A 6 7.27 10.17 -1.95
CA ALA A 6 8.26 9.16 -2.30
C ALA A 6 9.54 9.30 -1.44
N GLU A 7 9.96 10.52 -1.15
CA GLU A 7 11.12 10.80 -0.30
C GLU A 7 10.85 10.36 1.14
N GLU A 8 9.67 10.68 1.70
CA GLU A 8 9.28 10.24 3.05
C GLU A 8 9.19 8.73 3.14
N PHE A 9 8.73 8.04 2.07
CA PHE A 9 8.76 6.59 2.00
C PHE A 9 10.19 6.05 2.06
N VAL A 10 11.09 6.56 1.21
CA VAL A 10 12.50 6.11 1.19
C VAL A 10 13.19 6.39 2.53
N GLN A 11 12.95 7.56 3.13
CA GLN A 11 13.49 7.90 4.44
C GLN A 11 12.96 6.96 5.52
N SER A 12 11.66 6.62 5.49
CA SER A 12 11.07 5.69 6.45
C SER A 12 11.70 4.30 6.42
N LEU A 13 12.22 3.86 5.26
CA LEU A 13 12.99 2.61 5.17
C LEU A 13 14.36 2.73 5.85
N ALA A 14 15.06 3.83 5.63
CA ALA A 14 16.37 4.08 6.27
C ALA A 14 16.25 4.12 7.81
N ASP A 15 15.15 4.69 8.32
CA ASP A 15 14.88 4.83 9.76
C ASP A 15 14.58 3.49 10.46
N LEU A 16 14.27 2.42 9.69
CA LEU A 16 14.03 1.08 10.25
C LEU A 16 15.30 0.42 10.81
N HIS A 17 16.51 0.86 10.41
CA HIS A 17 17.79 0.30 10.84
C HIS A 17 17.86 -1.24 10.74
N LEU A 18 17.38 -1.78 9.60
CA LEU A 18 17.29 -3.21 9.39
C LEU A 18 18.67 -3.86 9.21
N GLN A 19 18.85 -5.06 9.76
CA GLN A 19 19.96 -5.92 9.44
C GLN A 19 19.60 -6.79 8.23
N ILE A 20 20.17 -6.49 7.07
CA ILE A 20 19.89 -7.19 5.82
C ILE A 20 21.12 -7.97 5.39
N TYR A 21 20.90 -9.22 4.98
CA TYR A 21 21.93 -10.08 4.41
C TYR A 21 21.56 -10.42 2.97
N LEU A 22 22.49 -10.24 2.05
CA LEU A 22 22.33 -10.57 0.63
C LEU A 22 23.50 -11.46 0.19
N PHE A 23 23.20 -12.65 -0.34
CA PHE A 23 24.20 -13.65 -0.72
C PHE A 23 25.17 -14.03 0.38
N GLY A 24 24.76 -13.97 1.66
CA GLY A 24 25.57 -14.30 2.81
C GLY A 24 26.40 -13.14 3.39
N GLU A 25 26.37 -11.97 2.75
CA GLU A 25 27.05 -10.75 3.21
C GLU A 25 26.06 -9.77 3.80
N GLN A 26 26.47 -9.07 4.88
CA GLN A 26 25.67 -8.01 5.48
C GLN A 26 25.70 -6.77 4.59
N VAL A 27 24.53 -6.15 4.40
CA VAL A 27 24.37 -4.91 3.63
C VAL A 27 24.13 -3.76 4.59
N ASP A 28 25.09 -2.83 4.70
CA ASP A 28 25.00 -1.69 5.61
C ASP A 28 24.09 -0.58 5.07
N ASP A 29 24.22 -0.24 3.78
CA ASP A 29 23.37 0.74 3.10
C ASP A 29 22.42 0.04 2.12
N TYR A 30 21.38 -0.59 2.65
CA TYR A 30 20.39 -1.31 1.83
C TYR A 30 19.54 -0.39 0.98
N VAL A 31 19.30 0.84 1.41
CA VAL A 31 18.48 1.81 0.66
C VAL A 31 19.12 2.18 -0.67
N ASN A 32 20.45 2.29 -0.72
CA ASN A 32 21.20 2.64 -1.92
C ASN A 32 21.88 1.43 -2.60
N HIS A 33 21.73 0.23 -2.04
CA HIS A 33 22.33 -0.97 -2.60
C HIS A 33 21.86 -1.25 -4.03
N PRO A 34 22.74 -1.48 -5.02
CA PRO A 34 22.39 -1.54 -6.44
C PRO A 34 21.38 -2.64 -6.81
N LEU A 35 21.31 -3.73 -6.05
CA LEU A 35 20.33 -4.81 -6.26
C LEU A 35 19.01 -4.59 -5.53
N ILE A 36 18.97 -3.76 -4.48
CA ILE A 36 17.78 -3.47 -3.69
C ILE A 36 17.08 -2.20 -4.17
N ARG A 37 17.84 -1.17 -4.52
CA ARG A 37 17.35 0.14 -4.93
C ARG A 37 16.29 0.09 -6.05
N PRO A 38 16.40 -0.75 -7.08
CA PRO A 38 15.35 -0.84 -8.11
C PRO A 38 13.98 -1.20 -7.56
N SER A 39 13.89 -2.12 -6.59
CA SER A 39 12.62 -2.46 -5.93
C SER A 39 12.06 -1.29 -5.11
N ILE A 40 12.92 -0.58 -4.39
CA ILE A 40 12.55 0.63 -3.65
C ILE A 40 12.00 1.70 -4.60
N ASN A 41 12.66 1.93 -5.74
CA ASN A 41 12.21 2.88 -6.74
C ASN A 41 10.84 2.51 -7.32
N CYS A 42 10.56 1.24 -7.56
CA CYS A 42 9.25 0.80 -8.03
C CYS A 42 8.14 1.13 -7.03
N ILE A 43 8.39 0.98 -5.73
CA ILE A 43 7.43 1.35 -4.69
C ILE A 43 7.34 2.88 -4.57
N ALA A 44 8.46 3.60 -4.59
CA ALA A 44 8.50 5.07 -4.54
C ALA A 44 7.66 5.69 -5.66
N THR A 45 7.72 5.12 -6.89
CA THR A 45 6.89 5.56 -8.03
C THR A 45 5.39 5.50 -7.72
N THR A 46 4.93 4.59 -6.85
CA THR A 46 3.51 4.55 -6.46
C THR A 46 3.10 5.79 -5.65
N TYR A 47 4.00 6.36 -4.86
CA TYR A 47 3.77 7.61 -4.13
C TYR A 47 3.92 8.84 -5.03
N GLU A 48 4.90 8.84 -5.94
CA GLU A 48 5.07 9.91 -6.92
C GLU A 48 3.79 10.09 -7.76
N LEU A 49 3.26 9.00 -8.32
CA LEU A 49 2.04 9.05 -9.14
C LEU A 49 0.81 9.44 -8.31
N ALA A 50 0.74 9.08 -7.03
CA ALA A 50 -0.35 9.48 -6.15
C ALA A 50 -0.36 11.01 -5.88
N ALA A 51 0.79 11.67 -5.97
CA ALA A 51 0.92 13.12 -5.82
C ALA A 51 0.63 13.90 -7.12
N MET A 52 0.52 13.21 -8.26
CA MET A 52 0.28 13.85 -9.56
C MET A 52 -1.22 14.01 -9.84
N PRO A 53 -1.74 15.22 -10.10
CA PRO A 53 -3.18 15.45 -10.33
C PRO A 53 -3.76 14.59 -11.46
N GLU A 54 -3.00 14.33 -12.50
CA GLU A 54 -3.42 13.54 -13.67
C GLU A 54 -3.72 12.07 -13.35
N TYR A 55 -3.13 11.53 -12.26
CA TYR A 55 -3.33 10.15 -11.83
C TYR A 55 -4.18 10.04 -10.55
N GLU A 56 -4.63 11.16 -9.98
CA GLU A 56 -5.37 11.20 -8.72
C GLU A 56 -6.54 10.22 -8.70
N ASP A 57 -7.35 10.19 -9.77
CA ASP A 57 -8.54 9.32 -9.85
C ASP A 57 -8.19 7.82 -9.81
N LEU A 58 -7.01 7.44 -10.29
CA LEU A 58 -6.55 6.06 -10.23
C LEU A 58 -5.79 5.74 -8.93
N MET A 59 -4.95 6.65 -8.48
CA MET A 59 -4.03 6.39 -7.37
C MET A 59 -4.67 6.60 -6.00
N LEU A 60 -5.71 7.44 -5.91
CA LEU A 60 -6.40 7.75 -4.67
C LEU A 60 -7.84 7.24 -4.66
N ALA A 61 -8.39 7.10 -3.47
CA ALA A 61 -9.79 6.75 -3.25
C ALA A 61 -10.34 7.47 -2.01
N ALA A 62 -11.67 7.68 -1.96
CA ALA A 62 -12.34 8.14 -0.75
C ALA A 62 -12.55 6.95 0.19
N SER A 63 -11.94 6.98 1.36
CA SER A 63 -12.12 5.93 2.36
C SER A 63 -13.51 5.99 2.99
N HIS A 64 -14.24 4.88 2.99
CA HIS A 64 -15.50 4.76 3.73
C HIS A 64 -15.29 4.72 5.25
N LEU A 65 -14.06 4.45 5.74
CA LEU A 65 -13.73 4.43 7.15
C LEU A 65 -13.51 5.83 7.72
N THR A 66 -12.90 6.72 6.95
CA THR A 66 -12.46 8.04 7.41
C THR A 66 -13.14 9.20 6.68
N GLY A 67 -13.76 8.97 5.54
CA GLY A 67 -14.29 10.00 4.64
C GLY A 67 -13.20 10.83 3.92
N LYS A 68 -11.92 10.50 4.15
CA LYS A 68 -10.77 11.22 3.58
C LYS A 68 -10.23 10.53 2.34
N LYS A 69 -9.50 11.28 1.51
CA LYS A 69 -8.69 10.69 0.44
C LYS A 69 -7.54 9.90 1.04
N VAL A 70 -7.37 8.67 0.57
CA VAL A 70 -6.31 7.74 0.96
C VAL A 70 -5.67 7.16 -0.29
N ASN A 71 -4.46 6.66 -0.16
CA ASN A 71 -3.82 5.88 -1.22
C ASN A 71 -4.68 4.65 -1.54
N ARG A 72 -4.95 4.39 -2.83
CA ARG A 72 -5.83 3.28 -3.24
C ARG A 72 -5.32 1.91 -2.78
N PHE A 73 -4.04 1.77 -2.50
CA PHE A 73 -3.49 0.52 -1.94
C PHE A 73 -4.02 0.20 -0.53
N THR A 74 -4.49 1.21 0.22
CA THR A 74 -5.07 1.03 1.56
C THR A 74 -6.60 1.11 1.56
N HIS A 75 -7.22 1.21 0.38
CA HIS A 75 -8.67 1.32 0.24
C HIS A 75 -9.36 -0.04 0.26
N ILE A 76 -10.40 -0.17 1.10
CA ILE A 76 -11.32 -1.31 1.05
C ILE A 76 -12.36 -1.04 -0.04
N HIS A 77 -12.41 -1.89 -1.05
CA HIS A 77 -13.28 -1.71 -2.21
C HIS A 77 -14.76 -1.73 -1.80
N GLN A 78 -15.53 -0.75 -2.28
CA GLN A 78 -16.95 -0.61 -1.99
C GLN A 78 -17.82 -0.81 -3.23
N SER A 79 -17.22 -0.91 -4.42
CA SER A 79 -17.96 -0.97 -5.68
C SER A 79 -17.18 -1.70 -6.78
N THR A 80 -17.88 -2.08 -7.84
CA THR A 80 -17.28 -2.61 -9.07
C THR A 80 -16.38 -1.57 -9.76
N GLU A 81 -16.68 -0.27 -9.58
CA GLU A 81 -15.85 0.80 -10.09
C GLU A 81 -14.48 0.83 -9.39
N ASP A 82 -14.42 0.60 -8.07
CA ASP A 82 -13.17 0.47 -7.34
C ASP A 82 -12.30 -0.67 -7.89
N LEU A 83 -12.92 -1.81 -8.21
CA LEU A 83 -12.22 -2.94 -8.83
C LEU A 83 -11.70 -2.59 -10.23
N ALA A 84 -12.50 -1.88 -11.03
CA ALA A 84 -12.07 -1.44 -12.36
C ALA A 84 -10.91 -0.44 -12.28
N LYS A 85 -10.96 0.51 -11.35
CA LYS A 85 -9.88 1.47 -11.09
C LYS A 85 -8.63 0.79 -10.57
N LYS A 86 -8.76 -0.20 -9.68
CA LYS A 86 -7.65 -1.05 -9.23
C LYS A 86 -6.91 -1.67 -10.42
N VAL A 87 -7.62 -2.32 -11.34
CA VAL A 87 -7.00 -2.96 -12.52
C VAL A 87 -6.29 -1.93 -13.40
N LYS A 88 -6.91 -0.78 -13.64
CA LYS A 88 -6.31 0.31 -14.43
C LYS A 88 -5.05 0.86 -13.75
N MET A 89 -5.10 1.07 -12.42
CA MET A 89 -3.95 1.51 -11.61
C MET A 89 -2.79 0.51 -11.71
N GLN A 90 -3.05 -0.78 -11.54
CA GLN A 90 -2.02 -1.81 -11.63
C GLN A 90 -1.37 -1.88 -13.01
N ARG A 91 -2.17 -1.71 -14.09
CA ARG A 91 -1.62 -1.64 -15.46
C ARG A 91 -0.75 -0.40 -15.67
N LEU A 92 -1.19 0.77 -15.19
CA LEU A 92 -0.41 2.00 -15.23
C LEU A 92 0.94 1.82 -14.52
N LEU A 93 0.91 1.30 -13.30
CA LEU A 93 2.11 1.08 -12.51
C LEU A 93 3.06 0.09 -13.18
N GLY A 94 2.55 -1.04 -13.69
CA GLY A 94 3.35 -2.00 -14.45
C GLY A 94 4.02 -1.38 -15.66
N GLN A 95 3.34 -0.48 -16.39
CA GLN A 95 3.91 0.25 -17.52
C GLN A 95 4.98 1.27 -17.09
N LYS A 96 4.78 1.95 -15.96
CA LYS A 96 5.71 2.97 -15.45
C LYS A 96 6.96 2.36 -14.82
N THR A 97 6.84 1.26 -14.11
CA THR A 97 7.95 0.63 -13.40
C THR A 97 8.67 -0.43 -14.23
N GLY A 98 8.03 -0.99 -15.26
CA GLY A 98 8.55 -2.14 -16.01
C GLY A 98 8.75 -3.41 -15.16
N SER A 99 8.28 -3.42 -13.91
CA SER A 99 8.52 -4.46 -12.94
C SER A 99 7.38 -4.53 -11.92
N CYS A 100 7.51 -5.43 -10.94
CA CYS A 100 6.60 -5.53 -9.80
C CYS A 100 6.82 -4.37 -8.83
N PHE A 101 5.77 -3.62 -8.52
CA PHE A 101 5.76 -2.54 -7.52
C PHE A 101 5.38 -3.03 -6.11
N GLN A 102 5.20 -4.32 -5.92
CA GLN A 102 5.06 -5.10 -4.68
C GLN A 102 3.88 -4.75 -3.74
N ARG A 103 3.15 -3.66 -3.95
CA ARG A 103 2.01 -3.25 -3.10
C ARG A 103 0.68 -3.96 -3.45
N CYS A 104 0.58 -4.64 -4.61
CA CYS A 104 -0.66 -5.28 -5.07
C CYS A 104 -1.13 -6.39 -4.14
N VAL A 105 -0.23 -7.19 -3.61
CA VAL A 105 -0.55 -8.31 -2.70
C VAL A 105 -1.19 -7.79 -1.42
N GLY A 106 -0.68 -6.71 -0.84
CA GLY A 106 -1.23 -6.09 0.37
C GLY A 106 -2.66 -5.61 0.14
N MET A 107 -2.91 -4.95 -0.99
CA MET A 107 -4.26 -4.47 -1.34
C MET A 107 -5.26 -5.63 -1.49
N ASP A 108 -4.87 -6.74 -2.09
CA ASP A 108 -5.74 -7.91 -2.23
C ASP A 108 -5.97 -8.57 -0.86
N ALA A 109 -4.93 -8.67 -0.04
CA ALA A 109 -5.01 -9.24 1.31
C ALA A 109 -5.97 -8.45 2.21
N ILE A 110 -5.89 -7.12 2.27
CA ILE A 110 -6.78 -6.33 3.13
C ILE A 110 -8.24 -6.46 2.71
N ASN A 111 -8.54 -6.53 1.41
CA ASN A 111 -9.90 -6.71 0.92
C ASN A 111 -10.46 -8.12 1.22
N ALA A 112 -9.62 -9.14 1.14
CA ALA A 112 -10.00 -10.52 1.53
C ALA A 112 -10.22 -10.62 3.05
N VAL A 113 -9.34 -10.03 3.86
CA VAL A 113 -9.46 -10.05 5.33
C VAL A 113 -10.69 -9.27 5.80
N ASP A 114 -11.05 -8.15 5.16
CA ASP A 114 -12.27 -7.42 5.45
C ASP A 114 -13.50 -8.32 5.35
N SER A 115 -13.65 -8.98 4.20
CA SER A 115 -14.78 -9.88 3.94
C SER A 115 -14.82 -11.07 4.90
N VAL A 116 -13.68 -11.75 5.08
CA VAL A 116 -13.59 -12.95 5.93
C VAL A 116 -13.86 -12.62 7.39
N THR A 117 -13.30 -11.54 7.91
CA THR A 117 -13.51 -11.17 9.32
C THR A 117 -14.94 -10.75 9.59
N PHE A 118 -15.61 -10.07 8.64
CA PHE A 118 -17.02 -9.74 8.72
C PHE A 118 -17.89 -11.01 8.81
N GLU A 119 -17.64 -11.98 7.92
CA GLU A 119 -18.37 -13.25 7.94
C GLU A 119 -18.11 -14.07 9.20
N MET A 120 -16.87 -14.09 9.69
CA MET A 120 -16.53 -14.82 10.93
C MET A 120 -17.24 -14.24 12.14
N ASP A 121 -17.26 -12.92 12.30
CA ASP A 121 -17.95 -12.28 13.41
C ASP A 121 -19.47 -12.60 13.38
N ALA A 122 -20.08 -12.56 12.18
CA ALA A 122 -21.48 -12.89 12.01
C ALA A 122 -21.82 -14.36 12.36
N ARG A 123 -20.90 -15.29 12.06
CA ARG A 123 -21.13 -16.74 12.27
C ARG A 123 -20.73 -17.25 13.66
N LEU A 124 -19.65 -16.68 14.22
CA LEU A 124 -19.00 -17.22 15.41
C LEU A 124 -19.08 -16.28 16.63
N GLY A 125 -19.63 -15.08 16.46
CA GLY A 125 -19.71 -14.07 17.53
C GLY A 125 -18.33 -13.57 17.96
N THR A 126 -17.36 -13.58 17.05
CA THR A 126 -16.00 -13.06 17.30
C THR A 126 -15.95 -11.54 17.12
N ASP A 127 -14.79 -10.94 17.29
CA ASP A 127 -14.56 -9.49 17.25
C ASP A 127 -13.36 -9.16 16.32
N TYR A 128 -13.15 -9.98 15.31
CA TYR A 128 -12.02 -9.83 14.39
C TYR A 128 -12.19 -8.65 13.42
N HIS A 129 -13.42 -8.43 12.93
CA HIS A 129 -13.69 -7.35 11.99
C HIS A 129 -13.45 -5.97 12.62
N ARG A 130 -13.87 -5.75 13.88
CA ARG A 130 -13.58 -4.50 14.60
C ARG A 130 -12.07 -4.29 14.77
N ARG A 131 -11.30 -5.33 15.11
CA ARG A 131 -9.83 -5.26 15.24
C ARG A 131 -9.19 -4.94 13.91
N PHE A 132 -9.63 -5.59 12.84
CA PHE A 132 -9.16 -5.31 11.48
C PHE A 132 -9.45 -3.87 11.07
N ARG A 133 -10.65 -3.35 11.30
CA ARG A 133 -10.98 -1.96 11.00
C ARG A 133 -10.11 -0.96 11.76
N ASN A 134 -9.80 -1.21 13.01
CA ASN A 134 -8.88 -0.38 13.79
C ASN A 134 -7.45 -0.39 13.20
N PHE A 135 -7.00 -1.54 12.73
CA PHE A 135 -5.73 -1.65 11.99
C PHE A 135 -5.77 -0.85 10.69
N MET A 136 -6.86 -0.96 9.93
CA MET A 136 -7.02 -0.22 8.66
C MET A 136 -7.05 1.30 8.86
N LEU A 137 -7.69 1.79 9.93
CA LEU A 137 -7.66 3.21 10.28
C LEU A 137 -6.24 3.71 10.45
N ARG A 138 -5.40 3.01 11.22
CA ARG A 138 -3.99 3.36 11.39
C ARG A 138 -3.21 3.26 10.07
N MET A 139 -3.42 2.17 9.32
CA MET A 139 -2.77 1.96 8.03
C MET A 139 -3.05 3.11 7.05
N GLN A 140 -4.30 3.59 7.02
CA GLN A 140 -4.69 4.73 6.19
C GLN A 140 -4.18 6.07 6.75
N GLU A 141 -4.12 6.23 8.07
CA GLU A 141 -3.62 7.44 8.72
C GLU A 141 -2.13 7.65 8.50
N GLU A 142 -1.36 6.60 8.48
CA GLU A 142 0.10 6.62 8.34
C GLU A 142 0.56 6.36 6.88
N ASP A 143 -0.39 6.12 5.96
CA ASP A 143 -0.14 5.75 4.55
C ASP A 143 0.92 4.64 4.43
N TRP A 144 0.69 3.55 5.16
CA TRP A 144 1.61 2.42 5.17
C TRP A 144 1.64 1.67 3.84
N THR A 145 2.80 1.04 3.62
CA THR A 145 3.04 0.19 2.43
C THR A 145 2.98 -1.27 2.82
#